data_ceb19e705d53697f50f833d885397f20
#
_entry.id   ceb19e705d53697f50f833d885397f20
#
_cell.length_a   1.000
_cell.length_b   1.000
_cell.length_c   1.000
_cell.angle_alpha   90.00
_cell.angle_beta   90.00
_cell.angle_gamma   90.00
#
_symmetry.space_group_name_H-M   'P 1'
#
loop_
_entity.id
_entity.type
_entity.pdbx_description
1 polymer ?
#
loop_
_entity_poly.entity_id
_entity_poly.type
_entity_poly.pdbx_seq_one_letter_code
_entity_poly.pdbx_strand_id
1 'polypeptide(L)'
;MNLLMKVKVESEKVGLRLNIQKTKIMASGPITAWEIDEETVETVSDFVFWGSKITADGDCSHEIKRRLLLGRDVKTSLDSIFKSKDITLPTKVRLVKAMVFPVVMYGCESWTIKKAKHQRIDDFELWCWRRLLRVPWTAR
;
A
#
# COMPACT_ATOMS: atom_id res chain seq x y z
N MET A 1 15.71 19.71 -10.51
CA MET A 1 16.46 19.43 -11.76
C MET A 1 17.89 18.99 -11.51
N ASN A 2 18.65 19.73 -10.72
CA ASN A 2 20.09 19.40 -10.51
C ASN A 2 20.33 17.98 -9.98
N LEU A 3 19.49 17.46 -9.07
CA LEU A 3 19.64 16.12 -8.51
C LEU A 3 19.43 15.05 -9.57
N LEU A 4 18.39 15.16 -10.40
CA LEU A 4 18.08 14.22 -11.45
C LEU A 4 19.20 14.18 -12.51
N MET A 5 19.73 15.34 -12.88
CA MET A 5 20.84 15.42 -13.82
C MET A 5 22.13 14.82 -13.24
N LYS A 6 22.38 15.02 -11.94
CA LYS A 6 23.51 14.36 -11.24
C LYS A 6 23.37 12.84 -11.24
N VAL A 7 22.15 12.32 -10.95
CA VAL A 7 21.88 10.87 -10.98
C VAL A 7 22.17 10.33 -12.38
N LYS A 8 21.72 11.02 -13.43
CA LYS A 8 21.97 10.63 -14.82
C LYS A 8 23.47 10.55 -15.11
N VAL A 9 24.20 11.62 -14.81
CA VAL A 9 25.65 11.70 -15.08
C VAL A 9 26.42 10.63 -14.31
N GLU A 10 26.15 10.46 -13.02
CA GLU A 10 26.84 9.47 -12.20
C GLU A 10 26.53 8.03 -12.60
N SER A 11 25.27 7.75 -13.00
CA SER A 11 24.90 6.41 -13.46
C SER A 11 25.55 6.07 -14.81
N GLU A 12 25.70 7.02 -15.72
CA GLU A 12 26.38 6.82 -16.99
C GLU A 12 27.87 6.50 -16.82
N LYS A 13 28.52 7.06 -15.78
CA LYS A 13 29.93 6.74 -15.46
C LYS A 13 30.16 5.26 -15.13
N VAL A 14 29.15 4.59 -14.61
CA VAL A 14 29.20 3.13 -14.28
C VAL A 14 28.51 2.25 -15.30
N GLY A 15 28.19 2.78 -16.48
CA GLY A 15 27.58 2.03 -17.57
C GLY A 15 26.07 1.87 -17.50
N LEU A 16 25.40 2.59 -16.60
CA LEU A 16 23.95 2.55 -16.47
C LEU A 16 23.31 3.77 -17.15
N ARG A 17 22.32 3.54 -17.99
CA ARG A 17 21.57 4.62 -18.65
C ARG A 17 20.21 4.80 -18.00
N LEU A 18 19.86 6.07 -17.73
CA LEU A 18 18.54 6.41 -17.23
C LEU A 18 17.48 6.18 -18.32
N ASN A 19 16.46 5.39 -18.01
CA ASN A 19 15.33 5.20 -18.92
C ASN A 19 14.30 6.31 -18.69
N ILE A 20 14.26 7.29 -19.56
CA ILE A 20 13.42 8.48 -19.43
C ILE A 20 11.93 8.13 -19.51
N GLN A 21 11.55 7.16 -20.34
CA GLN A 21 10.16 6.72 -20.48
C GLN A 21 9.62 6.07 -19.21
N LYS A 22 10.50 5.39 -18.45
CA LYS A 22 10.16 4.77 -17.16
C LYS A 22 10.41 5.69 -15.96
N THR A 23 11.08 6.82 -16.18
CA THR A 23 11.33 7.81 -15.14
C THR A 23 10.10 8.71 -14.99
N LYS A 24 9.67 8.92 -13.76
CA LYS A 24 8.51 9.74 -13.44
C LYS A 24 8.84 10.71 -12.32
N ILE A 25 8.20 11.86 -12.35
CA ILE A 25 8.36 12.90 -11.34
C ILE A 25 7.04 13.06 -10.58
N MET A 26 7.17 13.08 -9.26
CA MET A 26 6.06 13.34 -8.36
C MET A 26 6.48 14.46 -7.41
N ALA A 27 5.66 15.50 -7.31
CA ALA A 27 5.93 16.63 -6.43
C ALA A 27 4.67 17.08 -5.70
N SER A 28 4.85 17.65 -4.52
CA SER A 28 3.77 18.14 -3.66
C SER A 28 3.19 19.49 -4.08
N GLY A 29 3.77 20.13 -5.08
CA GLY A 29 3.35 21.44 -5.59
C GLY A 29 3.24 21.47 -7.12
N PRO A 30 2.80 22.59 -7.70
CA PRO A 30 2.74 22.72 -9.14
C PRO A 30 4.16 22.62 -9.74
N ILE A 31 4.30 21.76 -10.73
CA ILE A 31 5.55 21.60 -11.47
C ILE A 31 5.33 21.89 -12.92
N THR A 32 6.29 22.60 -13.50
CA THR A 32 6.41 22.72 -14.95
C THR A 32 7.01 21.43 -15.51
N ALA A 33 6.75 21.14 -16.79
CA ALA A 33 7.29 19.99 -17.46
C ALA A 33 8.82 19.98 -17.35
N TRP A 34 9.39 18.81 -17.01
CA TRP A 34 10.82 18.61 -16.92
C TRP A 34 11.32 17.81 -18.12
N GLU A 35 12.47 18.19 -18.62
CA GLU A 35 13.09 17.55 -19.78
C GLU A 35 14.49 17.05 -19.45
N ILE A 36 14.82 15.89 -20.00
CA ILE A 36 16.16 15.31 -19.98
C ILE A 36 16.50 14.93 -21.40
N ASP A 37 17.62 15.44 -21.92
CA ASP A 37 18.08 15.20 -23.32
C ASP A 37 16.97 15.46 -24.35
N GLU A 38 16.23 16.55 -24.19
CA GLU A 38 15.12 16.97 -25.05
C GLU A 38 13.88 16.05 -24.97
N GLU A 39 13.88 15.06 -24.09
CA GLU A 39 12.71 14.23 -23.81
C GLU A 39 11.99 14.69 -22.53
N THR A 40 10.68 14.81 -22.62
CA THR A 40 9.84 15.21 -21.47
C THR A 40 9.68 14.05 -20.50
N VAL A 41 9.97 14.32 -19.21
CA VAL A 41 9.73 13.35 -18.13
C VAL A 41 8.29 13.45 -17.67
N GLU A 42 7.59 12.32 -17.60
CA GLU A 42 6.20 12.26 -17.17
C GLU A 42 6.04 12.66 -15.71
N THR A 43 5.05 13.53 -15.45
CA THR A 43 4.65 13.93 -14.11
C THR A 43 3.44 13.12 -13.68
N VAL A 44 3.49 12.54 -12.47
CA VAL A 44 2.42 11.71 -11.92
C VAL A 44 1.98 12.22 -10.55
N SER A 45 0.72 11.98 -10.21
CA SER A 45 0.16 12.31 -8.90
C SER A 45 0.29 11.16 -7.90
N ASP A 46 0.43 9.94 -8.38
CA ASP A 46 0.64 8.76 -7.56
C ASP A 46 1.58 7.77 -8.25
N PHE A 47 2.15 6.87 -7.48
CA PHE A 47 3.07 5.85 -7.96
C PHE A 47 3.02 4.63 -7.05
N VAL A 48 3.08 3.43 -7.63
CA VAL A 48 3.18 2.19 -6.85
C VAL A 48 4.65 1.79 -6.75
N PHE A 49 5.20 1.93 -5.55
CA PHE A 49 6.59 1.59 -5.25
C PHE A 49 6.66 0.35 -4.38
N TRP A 50 7.24 -0.72 -4.93
CA TRP A 50 7.34 -2.01 -4.23
C TRP A 50 5.98 -2.50 -3.69
N GLY A 51 4.94 -2.34 -4.51
CA GLY A 51 3.58 -2.74 -4.14
C GLY A 51 2.84 -1.79 -3.20
N SER A 52 3.46 -0.69 -2.76
CA SER A 52 2.82 0.32 -1.92
C SER A 52 2.54 1.59 -2.72
N LYS A 53 1.30 2.09 -2.64
CA LYS A 53 0.90 3.30 -3.36
C LYS A 53 1.33 4.56 -2.60
N ILE A 54 2.08 5.41 -3.28
CA ILE A 54 2.56 6.70 -2.79
C ILE A 54 1.87 7.82 -3.58
N THR A 55 1.40 8.84 -2.90
CA THR A 55 0.75 10.00 -3.50
C THR A 55 1.59 11.26 -3.33
N ALA A 56 1.45 12.23 -4.25
CA ALA A 56 2.22 13.47 -4.25
C ALA A 56 1.96 14.35 -3.03
N ASP A 57 0.77 14.30 -2.47
CA ASP A 57 0.38 15.05 -1.26
C ASP A 57 0.84 14.38 0.06
N GLY A 58 1.43 13.19 -0.04
CA GLY A 58 1.83 12.41 1.13
C GLY A 58 0.68 11.80 1.91
N ASP A 59 -0.56 11.91 1.41
CA ASP A 59 -1.73 11.32 2.04
C ASP A 59 -1.81 9.82 1.73
N CYS A 60 -1.75 8.99 2.77
CA CYS A 60 -1.80 7.54 2.66
C CYS A 60 -3.22 6.95 2.67
N SER A 61 -4.28 7.78 2.62
CA SER A 61 -5.68 7.32 2.65
C SER A 61 -6.00 6.32 1.55
N HIS A 62 -5.57 6.58 0.33
CA HIS A 62 -5.80 5.71 -0.82
C HIS A 62 -5.09 4.37 -0.65
N GLU A 63 -3.85 4.38 -0.16
CA GLU A 63 -3.10 3.16 0.10
C GLU A 63 -3.75 2.34 1.22
N ILE A 64 -4.19 2.97 2.29
CA ILE A 64 -4.87 2.29 3.40
C ILE A 64 -6.17 1.64 2.90
N LYS A 65 -7.01 2.36 2.16
CA LYS A 65 -8.24 1.80 1.56
C LYS A 65 -7.94 0.61 0.65
N ARG A 66 -6.95 0.75 -0.21
CA ARG A 66 -6.52 -0.32 -1.12
C ARG A 66 -6.07 -1.56 -0.34
N ARG A 67 -5.25 -1.39 0.71
CA ARG A 67 -4.77 -2.48 1.55
C ARG A 67 -5.89 -3.17 2.32
N LEU A 68 -6.85 -2.40 2.82
CA LEU A 68 -8.02 -2.95 3.49
C LEU A 68 -8.87 -3.81 2.56
N LEU A 69 -9.06 -3.38 1.31
CA LEU A 69 -9.76 -4.17 0.29
C LEU A 69 -9.02 -5.47 -0.02
N LEU A 70 -7.71 -5.41 -0.22
CA LEU A 70 -6.88 -6.60 -0.44
C LEU A 70 -6.96 -7.57 0.74
N GLY A 71 -6.93 -7.06 1.96
CA GLY A 71 -7.09 -7.87 3.18
C GLY A 71 -8.45 -8.55 3.26
N ARG A 72 -9.52 -7.85 2.87
CA ARG A 72 -10.87 -8.44 2.79
C ARG A 72 -10.95 -9.53 1.74
N ASP A 73 -10.33 -9.33 0.58
CA ASP A 73 -10.30 -10.32 -0.49
C ASP A 73 -9.59 -11.59 -0.06
N VAL A 74 -8.45 -11.46 0.61
CA VAL A 74 -7.72 -12.61 1.18
C VAL A 74 -8.58 -13.33 2.22
N LYS A 75 -9.21 -12.58 3.13
CA LYS A 75 -10.11 -13.14 4.15
C LYS A 75 -11.27 -13.91 3.51
N THR A 76 -11.89 -13.32 2.48
CA THR A 76 -13.01 -13.94 1.78
C THR A 76 -12.60 -15.22 1.03
N SER A 77 -11.42 -15.23 0.41
CA SER A 77 -10.90 -16.42 -0.26
C SER A 77 -10.60 -17.57 0.69
N LEU A 78 -10.39 -17.28 1.98
CA LEU A 78 -10.14 -18.25 3.04
C LEU A 78 -11.42 -18.58 3.85
N ASP A 79 -12.57 -18.07 3.46
CA ASP A 79 -13.82 -18.24 4.24
C ASP A 79 -14.19 -19.72 4.47
N SER A 80 -13.93 -20.61 3.51
CA SER A 80 -14.16 -22.04 3.69
C SER A 80 -13.37 -22.63 4.87
N ILE A 81 -12.13 -22.18 5.04
CA ILE A 81 -11.29 -22.58 6.16
C ILE A 81 -11.81 -21.98 7.47
N PHE A 82 -12.17 -20.70 7.47
CA PHE A 82 -12.66 -20.01 8.67
C PHE A 82 -14.04 -20.50 9.13
N LYS A 83 -14.86 -21.02 8.22
CA LYS A 83 -16.16 -21.61 8.55
C LYS A 83 -16.06 -23.08 8.96
N SER A 84 -14.96 -23.75 8.68
CA SER A 84 -14.78 -25.17 9.03
C SER A 84 -14.80 -25.38 10.52
N LYS A 85 -15.56 -26.38 10.96
CA LYS A 85 -15.61 -26.80 12.37
C LYS A 85 -14.44 -27.70 12.75
N ASP A 86 -13.78 -28.29 11.75
CA ASP A 86 -12.65 -29.21 11.97
C ASP A 86 -11.34 -28.46 12.29
N ILE A 87 -11.30 -27.17 11.98
CA ILE A 87 -10.13 -26.32 12.25
C ILE A 87 -10.35 -25.57 13.55
N THR A 88 -9.38 -25.65 14.46
CA THR A 88 -9.45 -25.03 15.78
C THR A 88 -9.37 -23.51 15.69
N LEU A 89 -9.95 -22.81 16.66
CA LEU A 89 -9.89 -21.35 16.74
C LEU A 89 -8.45 -20.81 16.81
N PRO A 90 -7.52 -21.38 17.61
CA PRO A 90 -6.12 -20.93 17.59
C PRO A 90 -5.47 -21.00 16.21
N THR A 91 -5.77 -22.04 15.42
CA THR A 91 -5.27 -22.17 14.05
C THR A 91 -5.84 -21.08 13.15
N LYS A 92 -7.13 -20.80 13.25
CA LYS A 92 -7.80 -19.72 12.49
C LYS A 92 -7.20 -18.35 12.81
N VAL A 93 -6.92 -18.07 14.07
CA VAL A 93 -6.26 -16.83 14.52
C VAL A 93 -4.86 -16.72 13.91
N ARG A 94 -4.09 -17.80 13.87
CA ARG A 94 -2.76 -17.81 13.23
C ARG A 94 -2.87 -17.50 11.74
N LEU A 95 -3.86 -18.04 11.05
CA LEU A 95 -4.06 -17.77 9.62
C LEU A 95 -4.37 -16.29 9.35
N VAL A 96 -5.23 -15.67 10.16
CA VAL A 96 -5.51 -14.24 10.04
C VAL A 96 -4.24 -13.41 10.25
N LYS A 97 -3.48 -13.70 11.29
CA LYS A 97 -2.22 -12.99 11.59
C LYS A 97 -1.13 -13.22 10.55
N ALA A 98 -1.08 -14.39 9.93
CA ALA A 98 -0.03 -14.72 8.97
C ALA A 98 -0.36 -14.31 7.53
N MET A 99 -1.62 -14.28 7.15
CA MET A 99 -2.06 -14.11 5.75
C MET A 99 -2.85 -12.83 5.50
N VAL A 100 -3.68 -12.39 6.43
CA VAL A 100 -4.53 -11.22 6.25
C VAL A 100 -3.85 -9.93 6.71
N PHE A 101 -3.38 -9.88 7.93
CA PHE A 101 -2.76 -8.67 8.50
C PHE A 101 -1.50 -8.22 7.77
N PRO A 102 -0.58 -9.11 7.33
CA PRO A 102 0.58 -8.65 6.56
C PRO A 102 0.21 -7.97 5.25
N VAL A 103 -0.86 -8.39 4.58
CA VAL A 103 -1.36 -7.72 3.37
C VAL A 103 -1.84 -6.30 3.67
N VAL A 104 -2.60 -6.13 4.75
CA VAL A 104 -3.12 -4.81 5.17
C VAL A 104 -2.00 -3.90 5.64
N MET A 105 -1.08 -4.42 6.46
CA MET A 105 -0.03 -3.62 7.12
C MET A 105 1.25 -3.47 6.27
N TYR A 106 1.30 -4.04 5.08
CA TYR A 106 2.46 -3.92 4.21
C TYR A 106 2.77 -2.46 3.90
N GLY A 107 4.00 -2.03 4.14
CA GLY A 107 4.44 -0.66 3.88
C GLY A 107 3.91 0.38 4.87
N CYS A 108 3.29 -0.03 5.97
CA CYS A 108 2.67 0.89 6.94
C CYS A 108 3.67 1.83 7.63
N GLU A 109 4.94 1.46 7.68
CA GLU A 109 6.01 2.28 8.24
C GLU A 109 6.18 3.62 7.51
N SER A 110 5.78 3.70 6.25
CA SER A 110 5.84 4.93 5.46
C SER A 110 4.56 5.79 5.58
N TRP A 111 3.54 5.30 6.30
CA TRP A 111 2.27 5.99 6.40
C TRP A 111 2.29 7.08 7.47
N THR A 112 1.89 8.30 7.08
CA THR A 112 1.55 9.36 8.03
C THR A 112 0.12 9.15 8.48
N ILE A 113 -0.07 8.47 9.63
CA ILE A 113 -1.39 8.03 10.07
C ILE A 113 -2.03 9.09 10.96
N LYS A 114 -3.13 9.67 10.50
CA LYS A 114 -4.05 10.48 11.31
C LYS A 114 -5.01 9.58 12.09
N LYS A 115 -5.58 10.11 13.19
CA LYS A 115 -6.50 9.36 14.06
C LYS A 115 -7.65 8.66 13.30
N ALA A 116 -8.26 9.33 12.32
CA ALA A 116 -9.33 8.75 11.50
C ALA A 116 -8.90 7.54 10.68
N LYS A 117 -7.63 7.47 10.29
CA LYS A 117 -7.07 6.35 9.53
C LYS A 117 -6.73 5.16 10.43
N HIS A 118 -6.27 5.41 11.65
CA HIS A 118 -6.15 4.38 12.68
C HIS A 118 -7.48 3.70 12.92
N GLN A 119 -8.55 4.48 13.04
CA GLN A 119 -9.90 3.96 13.24
C GLN A 119 -10.31 2.97 12.15
N ARG A 120 -9.99 3.25 10.90
CA ARG A 120 -10.30 2.33 9.79
C ARG A 120 -9.56 0.99 9.89
N ILE A 121 -8.33 1.02 10.36
CA ILE A 121 -7.54 -0.20 10.57
C ILE A 121 -8.11 -0.99 11.74
N ASP A 122 -8.46 -0.32 12.82
CA ASP A 122 -9.09 -0.93 13.99
C ASP A 122 -10.46 -1.52 13.63
N ASP A 123 -11.27 -0.83 12.86
CA ASP A 123 -12.56 -1.31 12.37
C ASP A 123 -12.41 -2.55 11.50
N PHE A 124 -11.38 -2.61 10.66
CA PHE A 124 -11.07 -3.78 9.85
C PHE A 124 -10.64 -4.97 10.72
N GLU A 125 -9.79 -4.73 11.71
CA GLU A 125 -9.37 -5.76 12.66
C GLU A 125 -10.58 -6.33 13.41
N LEU A 126 -11.43 -5.45 13.91
CA LEU A 126 -12.66 -5.85 14.58
C LEU A 126 -13.60 -6.63 13.66
N TRP A 127 -13.73 -6.22 12.39
CA TRP A 127 -14.50 -6.94 11.38
C TRP A 127 -13.96 -8.36 11.17
N CYS A 128 -12.64 -8.53 11.09
CA CYS A 128 -12.01 -9.86 10.94
C CYS A 128 -12.33 -10.76 12.14
N TRP A 129 -12.19 -10.25 13.36
CA TRP A 129 -12.45 -11.02 14.57
C TRP A 129 -13.92 -11.38 14.73
N ARG A 130 -14.83 -10.46 14.44
CA ARG A 130 -16.27 -10.72 14.47
C ARG A 130 -16.69 -11.81 13.50
N ARG A 131 -16.18 -11.78 12.28
CA ARG A 131 -16.45 -12.83 11.30
C ARG A 131 -15.85 -14.17 11.71
N LEU A 132 -14.67 -14.17 12.28
CA LEU A 132 -14.02 -15.38 12.77
C LEU A 132 -14.80 -16.05 13.90
N LEU A 133 -15.28 -15.24 14.85
CA LEU A 133 -16.04 -15.69 16.01
C LEU A 133 -17.54 -15.82 15.74
N ARG A 134 -18.00 -15.44 14.55
CA ARG A 134 -19.42 -15.41 14.17
C ARG A 134 -20.27 -14.57 15.12
N VAL A 135 -19.74 -13.46 15.61
CA VAL A 135 -20.43 -12.52 16.48
C VAL A 135 -21.22 -11.52 15.64
N PRO A 136 -22.53 -11.31 15.91
CA PRO A 136 -23.34 -10.35 15.15
C PRO A 136 -22.89 -8.90 15.41
N TRP A 137 -23.20 -8.02 14.45
CA TRP A 137 -22.86 -6.60 14.52
C TRP A 137 -23.38 -5.88 15.77
N THR A 138 -24.51 -6.35 16.28
CA THR A 138 -25.19 -5.77 17.42
C THR A 138 -24.62 -6.20 18.78
N ALA A 139 -23.75 -7.20 18.80
CA ALA A 139 -23.11 -7.65 20.03
C ALA A 139 -22.05 -6.63 20.49
N ARG A 140 -22.10 -6.17 21.75
CA ARG A 140 -21.16 -5.26 22.39
C ARG A 140 -20.15 -6.03 23.23
#